data_cf1df7d1832c547a6b81b1147407acb9
#
_entry.id   cf1df7d1832c547a6b81b1147407acb9
#
_cell.length_a   1.000
_cell.length_b   1.000
_cell.length_c   1.000
_cell.angle_alpha   90.00
_cell.angle_beta   90.00
_cell.angle_gamma   90.00
#
_symmetry.space_group_name_H-M   'P 1'
#
loop_
_entity.id
_entity.type
_entity.pdbx_description
1 polymer ?
#
loop_
_entity_poly.entity_id
_entity_poly.type
_entity_poly.pdbx_seq_one_letter_code
_entity_poly.pdbx_strand_id
1 'polypeptide(L)'
;TRVTPEDREFVLKNINKRLNLSKPLTDADIISERCGIRPLVIEARERNNKNEEWMKLSRKHAIDVNREQNYISIFGGKLSDCINVGEVICETVQQLGVPLPGKKVKWYGEPDNVIRDEYLNRAHLMSLDELTSTGFTEELSTHLWRRYGAQAIGLLENIREDPEMAEPLIDGTDYIRCELTQAARREMIVTLEDFLRRRSKLALVVHHEELKNSQGLKDACEILFGKDAPERWEEYFGENSFFYEIKMNNKKFPQNQKNNAV
;
A
#
# COMPACT_ATOMS: atom_id res chain seq x y z
N THR A 1 8.93 12.06 -11.57
CA THR A 1 7.46 12.08 -11.55
C THR A 1 7.00 12.69 -10.24
N ARG A 2 6.08 13.65 -10.29
CA ARG A 2 5.54 14.34 -9.12
C ARG A 2 4.08 14.69 -9.35
N VAL A 3 3.31 14.86 -8.29
CA VAL A 3 1.97 15.45 -8.34
C VAL A 3 2.10 16.93 -8.60
N THR A 4 1.31 17.46 -9.53
CA THR A 4 1.30 18.90 -9.85
C THR A 4 0.16 19.61 -9.11
N PRO A 5 0.18 20.94 -9.01
CA PRO A 5 -0.94 21.71 -8.47
C PRO A 5 -2.25 21.44 -9.20
N GLU A 6 -2.19 21.29 -10.52
CA GLU A 6 -3.36 20.99 -11.37
C GLU A 6 -3.95 19.61 -11.06
N ASP A 7 -3.11 18.61 -10.75
CA ASP A 7 -3.56 17.28 -10.32
C ASP A 7 -4.31 17.37 -8.99
N ARG A 8 -3.80 18.15 -8.03
CA ARG A 8 -4.46 18.37 -6.74
C ARG A 8 -5.81 19.05 -6.91
N GLU A 9 -5.83 20.16 -7.67
CA GLU A 9 -7.06 20.88 -7.96
C GLU A 9 -8.10 19.98 -8.61
N PHE A 10 -7.69 19.18 -9.60
CA PHE A 10 -8.58 18.23 -10.26
C PHE A 10 -9.18 17.22 -9.28
N VAL A 11 -8.36 16.64 -8.39
CA VAL A 11 -8.83 15.65 -7.40
C VAL A 11 -9.77 16.30 -6.39
N LEU A 12 -9.36 17.41 -5.77
CA LEU A 12 -10.16 18.13 -4.78
C LEU A 12 -11.51 18.60 -5.35
N LYS A 13 -11.53 19.16 -6.56
CA LYS A 13 -12.75 19.58 -7.26
C LYS A 13 -13.71 18.41 -7.46
N ASN A 14 -13.19 17.23 -7.86
CA ASN A 14 -14.04 16.06 -8.07
C ASN A 14 -14.59 15.49 -6.76
N ILE A 15 -13.79 15.48 -5.69
CA ILE A 15 -14.22 15.03 -4.36
C ILE A 15 -15.29 15.97 -3.81
N ASN A 16 -15.02 17.27 -3.77
CA ASN A 16 -15.92 18.28 -3.27
C ASN A 16 -17.26 18.34 -4.02
N LYS A 17 -17.23 18.02 -5.32
CA LYS A 17 -18.47 17.93 -6.13
C LYS A 17 -19.34 16.73 -5.77
N ARG A 18 -18.75 15.63 -5.32
CA ARG A 18 -19.44 14.34 -5.15
C ARG A 18 -19.78 14.02 -3.70
N LEU A 19 -19.04 14.57 -2.76
CA LEU A 19 -19.27 14.38 -1.33
C LEU A 19 -20.07 15.58 -0.78
N ASN A 20 -21.05 15.29 0.06
CA ASN A 20 -21.80 16.30 0.79
C ASN A 20 -21.07 16.66 2.10
N LEU A 21 -19.98 17.43 1.97
CA LEU A 21 -19.15 17.85 3.09
C LEU A 21 -19.66 19.19 3.66
N SER A 22 -19.56 19.37 4.96
CA SER A 22 -19.90 20.63 5.63
C SER A 22 -18.98 21.79 5.22
N LYS A 23 -17.74 21.48 4.86
CA LYS A 23 -16.76 22.41 4.26
C LYS A 23 -16.06 21.70 3.10
N PRO A 24 -15.79 22.40 1.99
CA PRO A 24 -14.98 21.86 0.92
C PRO A 24 -13.55 21.55 1.41
N LEU A 25 -12.97 20.44 0.94
CA LEU A 25 -11.58 20.11 1.17
C LEU A 25 -10.67 21.03 0.38
N THR A 26 -9.53 21.34 0.98
CA THR A 26 -8.47 22.22 0.45
C THR A 26 -7.13 21.50 0.42
N ASP A 27 -6.08 22.12 -0.10
CA ASP A 27 -4.72 21.60 -0.07
C ASP A 27 -4.22 21.31 1.36
N ALA A 28 -4.72 22.03 2.36
CA ALA A 28 -4.36 21.81 3.76
C ALA A 28 -4.89 20.49 4.34
N ASP A 29 -5.93 19.93 3.70
CA ASP A 29 -6.53 18.66 4.12
C ASP A 29 -5.83 17.44 3.49
N ILE A 30 -4.83 17.67 2.62
CA ILE A 30 -4.09 16.58 1.98
C ILE A 30 -3.05 16.03 2.96
N ILE A 31 -3.25 14.81 3.43
CA ILE A 31 -2.32 14.11 4.31
C ILE A 31 -1.14 13.56 3.53
N SER A 32 -1.40 12.92 2.40
CA SER A 32 -0.39 12.26 1.58
C SER A 32 -0.75 12.25 0.11
N GLU A 33 0.27 12.26 -0.73
CA GLU A 33 0.09 12.16 -2.17
C GLU A 33 1.08 11.17 -2.78
N ARG A 34 0.66 10.52 -3.87
CA ARG A 34 1.50 9.59 -4.62
C ARG A 34 1.29 9.78 -6.10
N CYS A 35 2.39 9.70 -6.83
CA CYS A 35 2.41 9.76 -8.29
C CYS A 35 3.20 8.57 -8.82
N GLY A 36 2.78 8.03 -9.95
CA GLY A 36 3.45 6.90 -10.59
C GLY A 36 3.25 6.90 -12.09
N ILE A 37 4.15 6.25 -12.82
CA ILE A 37 4.05 6.04 -14.26
C ILE A 37 3.43 4.66 -14.50
N ARG A 38 2.42 4.61 -15.35
CA ARG A 38 1.85 3.34 -15.82
C ARG A 38 2.46 2.97 -17.16
N PRO A 39 3.05 1.79 -17.31
CA PRO A 39 3.40 1.28 -18.63
C PRO A 39 2.11 0.95 -19.39
N LEU A 40 1.92 1.56 -20.54
CA LEU A 40 0.82 1.26 -21.45
C LEU A 40 1.36 0.52 -22.65
N VAL A 41 0.61 -0.45 -23.15
CA VAL A 41 0.96 -1.21 -24.35
C VAL A 41 0.47 -0.45 -25.58
N ILE A 42 1.40 -0.18 -26.50
CA ILE A 42 1.11 0.39 -27.81
C ILE A 42 1.38 -0.71 -28.84
N GLU A 43 0.36 -1.14 -29.57
CA GLU A 43 0.53 -2.10 -30.66
C GLU A 43 1.32 -1.47 -31.81
N ALA A 44 2.14 -2.28 -32.51
CA ALA A 44 2.99 -1.78 -33.57
C ALA A 44 2.21 -1.10 -34.72
N ARG A 45 0.94 -1.47 -34.91
CA ARG A 45 0.03 -0.88 -35.90
C ARG A 45 -0.45 0.52 -35.49
N GLU A 46 -0.47 0.84 -34.20
CA GLU A 46 -0.96 2.11 -33.66
C GLU A 46 0.15 3.19 -33.60
N ARG A 47 1.43 2.81 -33.79
CA ARG A 47 2.57 3.73 -33.74
C ARG A 47 2.52 4.89 -34.76
N ASN A 48 1.75 4.76 -35.82
CA ASN A 48 1.64 5.78 -36.87
C ASN A 48 0.62 6.88 -36.57
N ASN A 49 -0.15 6.75 -35.52
CA ASN A 49 -1.20 7.71 -35.15
C ASN A 49 -0.69 8.63 -34.02
N LYS A 50 0.03 9.69 -34.38
CA LYS A 50 0.67 10.63 -33.45
C LYS A 50 -0.31 11.41 -32.55
N ASN A 51 -1.63 11.27 -32.74
CA ASN A 51 -2.67 12.02 -32.06
C ASN A 51 -3.62 11.17 -31.21
N GLU A 52 -3.28 9.91 -30.92
CA GLU A 52 -4.13 9.13 -30.03
C GLU A 52 -3.97 9.61 -28.58
N GLU A 53 -5.09 10.01 -28.02
CA GLU A 53 -5.20 10.38 -26.61
C GLU A 53 -4.75 9.18 -25.76
N TRP A 54 -3.65 9.35 -25.00
CA TRP A 54 -3.08 8.34 -24.10
C TRP A 54 -4.12 7.69 -23.17
N MET A 55 -5.26 8.35 -22.90
CA MET A 55 -6.37 7.81 -22.13
C MET A 55 -7.10 6.66 -22.80
N LYS A 56 -6.99 6.53 -24.13
CA LYS A 56 -7.63 5.46 -24.91
C LYS A 56 -6.75 4.21 -25.06
N LEU A 57 -5.46 4.30 -24.68
CA LEU A 57 -4.54 3.18 -24.77
C LEU A 57 -4.97 2.01 -23.89
N SER A 58 -4.75 0.80 -24.39
CA SER A 58 -5.11 -0.42 -23.69
C SER A 58 -4.36 -0.55 -22.35
N ARG A 59 -5.12 -0.88 -21.32
CA ARG A 59 -4.57 -1.25 -19.99
C ARG A 59 -4.49 -2.74 -19.78
N LYS A 60 -4.74 -3.52 -20.84
CA LYS A 60 -4.59 -4.97 -20.83
C LYS A 60 -3.10 -5.33 -20.92
N HIS A 61 -2.75 -6.49 -20.40
CA HIS A 61 -1.42 -7.06 -20.64
C HIS A 61 -1.32 -7.57 -22.08
N ALA A 62 -0.11 -7.58 -22.62
CA ALA A 62 0.23 -8.24 -23.87
C ALA A 62 1.34 -9.25 -23.61
N ILE A 63 1.23 -10.42 -24.20
CA ILE A 63 2.21 -11.49 -24.11
C ILE A 63 2.80 -11.72 -25.51
N ASP A 64 4.12 -11.60 -25.60
CA ASP A 64 4.88 -11.91 -26.79
C ASP A 64 5.70 -13.18 -26.57
N VAL A 65 5.67 -14.09 -27.58
CA VAL A 65 6.31 -15.41 -27.50
C VAL A 65 7.35 -15.55 -28.58
N ASN A 66 8.61 -15.61 -28.20
CA ASN A 66 9.68 -15.96 -29.12
C ASN A 66 9.95 -17.48 -29.07
N ARG A 67 9.46 -18.21 -30.07
CA ARG A 67 9.59 -19.67 -30.13
C ARG A 67 11.00 -20.14 -30.51
N GLU A 68 11.76 -19.32 -31.21
CA GLU A 68 13.12 -19.67 -31.65
C GLU A 68 14.10 -19.62 -30.44
N GLN A 69 13.91 -18.63 -29.57
CA GLN A 69 14.77 -18.40 -28.41
C GLN A 69 14.16 -18.88 -27.11
N ASN A 70 12.96 -19.45 -27.12
CA ASN A 70 12.25 -19.99 -25.96
C ASN A 70 12.08 -19.01 -24.80
N TYR A 71 11.65 -17.78 -25.10
CA TYR A 71 11.30 -16.84 -24.04
C TYR A 71 9.91 -16.20 -24.25
N ILE A 72 9.33 -15.76 -23.15
CA ILE A 72 8.04 -15.06 -23.11
C ILE A 72 8.27 -13.68 -22.50
N SER A 73 7.78 -12.64 -23.18
CA SER A 73 7.79 -11.28 -22.67
C SER A 73 6.39 -10.82 -22.32
N ILE A 74 6.25 -10.14 -21.17
CA ILE A 74 4.98 -9.60 -20.70
C ILE A 74 5.09 -8.08 -20.65
N PHE A 75 4.14 -7.42 -21.28
CA PHE A 75 4.09 -5.96 -21.35
C PHE A 75 2.79 -5.44 -20.76
N GLY A 76 2.86 -4.32 -20.03
CA GLY A 76 1.71 -3.62 -19.47
C GLY A 76 0.96 -4.42 -18.40
N GLY A 77 -0.36 -4.22 -18.37
CA GLY A 77 -1.24 -4.89 -17.42
C GLY A 77 -1.41 -4.15 -16.10
N LYS A 78 -2.22 -4.72 -15.23
CA LYS A 78 -2.49 -4.24 -13.88
C LYS A 78 -2.01 -5.29 -12.87
N LEU A 79 -1.49 -4.84 -11.73
CA LEU A 79 -1.13 -5.75 -10.65
C LEU A 79 -2.32 -6.59 -10.16
N SER A 80 -3.53 -6.02 -10.17
CA SER A 80 -4.77 -6.74 -9.84
C SER A 80 -5.17 -7.83 -10.84
N ASP A 81 -4.51 -7.91 -12.00
CA ASP A 81 -4.74 -8.90 -13.04
C ASP A 81 -3.70 -10.03 -13.02
N CYS A 82 -2.85 -10.07 -12.00
CA CYS A 82 -1.71 -10.98 -11.94
C CYS A 82 -2.09 -12.47 -12.03
N ILE A 83 -3.24 -12.87 -11.52
CA ILE A 83 -3.72 -14.25 -11.56
C ILE A 83 -4.07 -14.63 -13.00
N ASN A 84 -4.85 -13.80 -13.70
CA ASN A 84 -5.21 -14.05 -15.09
C ASN A 84 -3.96 -14.07 -15.99
N VAL A 85 -3.03 -13.14 -15.77
CA VAL A 85 -1.73 -13.11 -16.46
C VAL A 85 -0.97 -14.42 -16.22
N GLY A 86 -0.92 -14.89 -14.96
CA GLY A 86 -0.28 -16.14 -14.61
C GLY A 86 -0.92 -17.36 -15.30
N GLU A 87 -2.23 -17.42 -15.38
CA GLU A 87 -2.96 -18.49 -16.09
C GLU A 87 -2.60 -18.50 -17.58
N VAL A 88 -2.63 -17.34 -18.25
CA VAL A 88 -2.26 -17.23 -19.68
C VAL A 88 -0.81 -17.62 -19.93
N ILE A 89 0.11 -17.25 -19.03
CA ILE A 89 1.51 -17.67 -19.11
C ILE A 89 1.65 -19.18 -18.98
N CYS A 90 0.99 -19.80 -18.01
CA CYS A 90 1.02 -21.24 -17.82
C CYS A 90 0.51 -21.97 -19.08
N GLU A 91 -0.60 -21.51 -19.67
CA GLU A 91 -1.13 -22.06 -20.92
C GLU A 91 -0.14 -21.91 -22.08
N THR A 92 0.49 -20.75 -22.19
CA THR A 92 1.49 -20.48 -23.21
C THR A 92 2.72 -21.38 -23.09
N VAL A 93 3.21 -21.58 -21.85
CA VAL A 93 4.34 -22.48 -21.56
C VAL A 93 4.00 -23.93 -21.94
N GLN A 94 2.78 -24.39 -21.64
CA GLN A 94 2.31 -25.72 -22.05
C GLN A 94 2.25 -25.87 -23.59
N GLN A 95 1.80 -24.83 -24.30
CA GLN A 95 1.77 -24.79 -25.74
C GLN A 95 3.18 -24.82 -26.39
N LEU A 96 4.19 -24.38 -25.65
CA LEU A 96 5.60 -24.50 -26.02
C LEU A 96 6.17 -25.91 -25.76
N GLY A 97 5.35 -26.84 -25.25
CA GLY A 97 5.74 -28.23 -25.03
C GLY A 97 6.36 -28.51 -23.65
N VAL A 98 6.33 -27.55 -22.73
CA VAL A 98 6.81 -27.76 -21.37
C VAL A 98 5.68 -28.29 -20.49
N PRO A 99 5.76 -29.52 -19.98
CA PRO A 99 4.75 -30.06 -19.08
C PRO A 99 4.81 -29.33 -17.74
N LEU A 100 3.71 -28.73 -17.34
CA LEU A 100 3.57 -28.13 -16.00
C LEU A 100 2.94 -29.16 -15.07
N PRO A 101 3.65 -29.62 -14.03
CA PRO A 101 3.07 -30.51 -13.03
C PRO A 101 2.09 -29.70 -12.18
N GLY A 102 0.85 -30.15 -12.11
CA GLY A 102 -0.13 -29.56 -11.23
C GLY A 102 -1.52 -29.46 -11.86
N LYS A 103 -2.51 -29.55 -11.02
CA LYS A 103 -3.89 -29.29 -11.40
C LYS A 103 -4.11 -27.79 -11.42
N LYS A 104 -4.96 -27.28 -12.33
CA LYS A 104 -5.50 -25.91 -12.26
C LYS A 104 -6.34 -25.79 -10.96
N VAL A 105 -5.68 -25.47 -9.87
CA VAL A 105 -6.35 -25.21 -8.57
C VAL A 105 -6.40 -23.69 -8.44
N LYS A 106 -7.57 -23.16 -8.25
CA LYS A 106 -7.74 -21.75 -7.85
C LYS A 106 -7.23 -21.62 -6.42
N TRP A 107 -5.96 -21.26 -6.30
CA TRP A 107 -5.36 -21.02 -5.00
C TRP A 107 -4.95 -19.53 -4.92
N TYR A 108 -5.53 -18.85 -3.95
CA TYR A 108 -5.28 -17.43 -3.72
C TYR A 108 -4.49 -17.17 -2.43
N GLY A 109 -3.89 -18.22 -1.85
CA GLY A 109 -3.20 -18.12 -0.57
C GLY A 109 -4.12 -18.11 0.64
N GLU A 110 -5.42 -18.38 0.45
CA GLU A 110 -6.35 -18.50 1.57
C GLU A 110 -6.07 -19.80 2.36
N PRO A 111 -5.96 -19.72 3.69
CA PRO A 111 -5.86 -20.89 4.54
C PRO A 111 -7.13 -21.73 4.47
N ASP A 112 -7.01 -23.02 4.82
CA ASP A 112 -8.15 -23.89 4.96
C ASP A 112 -9.16 -23.38 5.99
N ASN A 113 -10.43 -23.63 5.76
CA ASN A 113 -11.52 -23.21 6.66
C ASN A 113 -11.30 -23.66 8.10
N VAL A 114 -10.72 -24.86 8.31
CA VAL A 114 -10.39 -25.36 9.65
C VAL A 114 -9.47 -24.40 10.41
N ILE A 115 -8.49 -23.80 9.73
CA ILE A 115 -7.57 -22.84 10.34
C ILE A 115 -8.30 -21.54 10.66
N ARG A 116 -9.21 -21.12 9.78
CA ARG A 116 -10.05 -19.94 10.02
C ARG A 116 -10.98 -20.12 11.22
N ASP A 117 -11.65 -21.27 11.29
CA ASP A 117 -12.55 -21.59 12.38
C ASP A 117 -11.81 -21.66 13.71
N GLU A 118 -10.63 -22.24 13.73
CA GLU A 118 -9.73 -22.27 14.89
C GLU A 118 -9.35 -20.85 15.33
N TYR A 119 -8.95 -20.00 14.39
CA TYR A 119 -8.62 -18.59 14.67
C TYR A 119 -9.82 -17.86 15.28
N LEU A 120 -11.01 -17.95 14.66
CA LEU A 120 -12.22 -17.28 15.13
C LEU A 120 -12.65 -17.76 16.51
N ASN A 121 -12.55 -19.05 16.78
CA ASN A 121 -12.84 -19.62 18.10
C ASN A 121 -11.90 -19.06 19.17
N ARG A 122 -10.60 -18.99 18.90
CA ARG A 122 -9.62 -18.39 19.83
C ARG A 122 -9.87 -16.91 20.06
N ALA A 123 -10.11 -16.13 18.99
CA ALA A 123 -10.44 -14.72 19.07
C ALA A 123 -11.69 -14.48 19.94
N HIS A 124 -12.72 -15.28 19.75
CA HIS A 124 -13.95 -15.21 20.55
C HIS A 124 -13.71 -15.53 22.03
N LEU A 125 -12.98 -16.62 22.32
CA LEU A 125 -12.65 -17.02 23.70
C LEU A 125 -11.83 -15.96 24.44
N MET A 126 -11.08 -15.13 23.72
CA MET A 126 -10.29 -14.03 24.27
C MET A 126 -11.10 -12.74 24.38
N SER A 127 -12.34 -12.69 23.89
CA SER A 127 -13.08 -11.43 23.69
C SER A 127 -12.24 -10.38 22.93
N LEU A 128 -11.56 -10.82 21.87
CA LEU A 128 -10.55 -10.01 21.17
C LEU A 128 -11.08 -8.63 20.73
N ASP A 129 -12.32 -8.60 20.26
CA ASP A 129 -12.96 -7.39 19.72
C ASP A 129 -13.32 -6.38 20.82
N GLU A 130 -13.25 -6.81 22.10
CA GLU A 130 -13.47 -5.95 23.27
C GLU A 130 -12.16 -5.41 23.87
N LEU A 131 -11.00 -5.94 23.44
CA LEU A 131 -9.68 -5.60 24.03
C LEU A 131 -9.11 -4.28 23.52
N THR A 132 -9.55 -3.79 22.37
CA THR A 132 -8.99 -2.59 21.77
C THR A 132 -9.83 -1.36 22.08
N SER A 133 -9.18 -0.21 22.22
CA SER A 133 -9.85 1.07 22.31
C SER A 133 -10.54 1.43 20.97
N THR A 134 -11.61 2.16 21.05
CA THR A 134 -12.48 2.51 19.92
C THR A 134 -11.77 3.37 18.88
N GLY A 135 -11.86 2.98 17.63
CA GLY A 135 -11.28 3.69 16.46
C GLY A 135 -11.28 2.83 15.22
N PHE A 136 -11.46 1.54 15.38
CA PHE A 136 -11.54 0.58 14.27
C PHE A 136 -12.89 0.69 13.55
N THR A 137 -12.85 0.67 12.23
CA THR A 137 -14.04 0.63 11.37
C THR A 137 -14.62 -0.78 11.21
N GLU A 138 -13.86 -1.79 11.60
CA GLU A 138 -14.23 -3.21 11.58
C GLU A 138 -13.76 -3.89 12.88
N GLU A 139 -14.31 -5.07 13.18
CA GLU A 139 -13.89 -5.89 14.30
C GLU A 139 -12.41 -6.29 14.18
N LEU A 140 -11.66 -6.24 15.28
CA LEU A 140 -10.24 -6.55 15.31
C LEU A 140 -9.94 -7.98 14.83
N SER A 141 -10.81 -8.93 15.18
CA SER A 141 -10.73 -10.31 14.70
C SER A 141 -10.80 -10.41 13.18
N THR A 142 -11.70 -9.67 12.55
CA THR A 142 -11.83 -9.59 11.09
C THR A 142 -10.61 -8.90 10.46
N HIS A 143 -10.16 -7.80 11.05
CA HIS A 143 -8.98 -7.04 10.61
C HIS A 143 -7.72 -7.91 10.54
N LEU A 144 -7.39 -8.59 11.64
CA LEU A 144 -6.21 -9.43 11.73
C LEU A 144 -6.27 -10.63 10.77
N TRP A 145 -7.44 -11.30 10.67
CA TRP A 145 -7.59 -12.40 9.73
C TRP A 145 -7.41 -11.98 8.28
N ARG A 146 -8.06 -10.89 7.89
CA ARG A 146 -7.98 -10.37 6.52
C ARG A 146 -6.57 -9.97 6.12
N ARG A 147 -5.78 -9.49 7.08
CA ARG A 147 -4.44 -8.99 6.85
C ARG A 147 -3.37 -10.08 6.87
N TYR A 148 -3.50 -11.05 7.78
CA TYR A 148 -2.47 -12.02 8.08
C TYR A 148 -2.86 -13.48 7.82
N GLY A 149 -4.13 -13.78 7.60
CA GLY A 149 -4.62 -15.16 7.40
C GLY A 149 -4.20 -16.08 8.54
N ALA A 150 -3.62 -17.23 8.21
CA ALA A 150 -3.16 -18.20 9.22
C ALA A 150 -2.12 -17.63 10.21
N GLN A 151 -1.37 -16.61 9.83
CA GLN A 151 -0.37 -15.99 10.71
C GLN A 151 -1.03 -15.18 11.85
N ALA A 152 -2.32 -14.82 11.72
CA ALA A 152 -3.06 -14.14 12.77
C ALA A 152 -3.16 -14.96 14.06
N ILE A 153 -3.07 -16.29 13.98
CA ILE A 153 -3.04 -17.16 15.18
C ILE A 153 -1.85 -16.82 16.08
N GLY A 154 -0.67 -16.55 15.48
CA GLY A 154 0.51 -16.15 16.25
C GLY A 154 0.35 -14.76 16.90
N LEU A 155 -0.44 -13.86 16.29
CA LEU A 155 -0.74 -12.55 16.88
C LEU A 155 -1.65 -12.69 18.08
N LEU A 156 -2.63 -13.63 18.05
CA LEU A 156 -3.46 -13.92 19.22
C LEU A 156 -2.63 -14.40 20.43
N GLU A 157 -1.58 -15.19 20.19
CA GLU A 157 -0.70 -15.63 21.28
C GLU A 157 0.03 -14.42 21.91
N ASN A 158 0.51 -13.47 21.11
CA ASN A 158 1.13 -12.26 21.64
C ASN A 158 0.15 -11.44 22.48
N ILE A 159 -1.09 -11.27 22.01
CA ILE A 159 -2.13 -10.53 22.74
C ILE A 159 -2.54 -11.28 24.01
N ARG A 160 -2.56 -12.62 23.99
CA ARG A 160 -2.86 -13.41 25.18
C ARG A 160 -1.80 -13.26 26.27
N GLU A 161 -0.55 -13.18 25.88
CA GLU A 161 0.58 -12.96 26.80
C GLU A 161 0.60 -11.54 27.35
N ASP A 162 0.26 -10.56 26.53
CA ASP A 162 0.21 -9.15 26.87
C ASP A 162 -0.98 -8.45 26.16
N PRO A 163 -2.08 -8.20 26.87
CA PRO A 163 -3.26 -7.54 26.30
C PRO A 163 -3.01 -6.15 25.71
N GLU A 164 -1.98 -5.42 26.15
CA GLU A 164 -1.61 -4.12 25.60
C GLU A 164 -1.16 -4.24 24.12
N MET A 165 -0.81 -5.43 23.67
CA MET A 165 -0.49 -5.71 22.28
C MET A 165 -1.68 -5.53 21.32
N ALA A 166 -2.92 -5.49 21.84
CA ALA A 166 -4.12 -5.18 21.05
C ALA A 166 -4.37 -3.68 20.88
N GLU A 167 -3.64 -2.83 21.60
CA GLU A 167 -3.82 -1.38 21.50
C GLU A 167 -3.22 -0.80 20.21
N PRO A 168 -3.84 0.28 19.66
CA PRO A 168 -3.28 0.99 18.52
C PRO A 168 -1.87 1.49 18.77
N LEU A 169 -1.03 1.40 17.77
CA LEU A 169 0.33 1.95 17.81
C LEU A 169 0.32 3.48 17.86
N ILE A 170 -0.64 4.08 17.16
CA ILE A 170 -0.92 5.51 17.14
C ILE A 170 -2.43 5.68 17.32
N ASP A 171 -2.84 6.53 18.24
CA ASP A 171 -4.25 6.79 18.51
C ASP A 171 -5.02 7.17 17.23
N GLY A 172 -6.22 6.61 17.09
CA GLY A 172 -7.07 6.85 15.92
C GLY A 172 -6.65 6.09 14.65
N THR A 173 -5.68 5.19 14.74
CA THR A 173 -5.28 4.31 13.62
C THR A 173 -5.67 2.86 13.88
N ASP A 174 -5.68 2.06 12.82
CA ASP A 174 -6.03 0.63 12.84
C ASP A 174 -4.83 -0.32 12.90
N TYR A 175 -3.62 0.20 13.15
CA TYR A 175 -2.40 -0.58 13.27
C TYR A 175 -2.08 -0.79 14.74
N ILE A 176 -2.16 -2.04 15.21
CA ILE A 176 -1.95 -2.38 16.62
C ILE A 176 -0.52 -2.85 16.91
N ARG A 177 -0.15 -2.84 18.20
CA ARG A 177 1.22 -3.11 18.64
C ARG A 177 1.73 -4.50 18.27
N CYS A 178 0.90 -5.56 18.34
CA CYS A 178 1.34 -6.91 17.98
C CYS A 178 1.72 -7.05 16.50
N GLU A 179 1.14 -6.23 15.62
CA GLU A 179 1.48 -6.22 14.19
C GLU A 179 2.92 -5.76 13.96
N LEU A 180 3.46 -4.92 14.87
CA LEU A 180 4.85 -4.47 14.78
C LEU A 180 5.85 -5.62 14.90
N THR A 181 5.59 -6.59 15.78
CA THR A 181 6.43 -7.79 15.90
C THR A 181 6.41 -8.63 14.63
N GLN A 182 5.25 -8.75 14.00
CA GLN A 182 5.10 -9.41 12.71
C GLN A 182 5.88 -8.67 11.62
N ALA A 183 5.73 -7.35 11.55
CA ALA A 183 6.40 -6.50 10.59
C ALA A 183 7.94 -6.61 10.73
N ALA A 184 8.46 -6.52 11.95
CA ALA A 184 9.89 -6.62 12.23
C ALA A 184 10.51 -7.96 11.78
N ARG A 185 9.78 -9.06 11.96
CA ARG A 185 10.31 -10.41 11.73
C ARG A 185 10.07 -10.96 10.33
N ARG A 186 9.01 -10.51 9.62
CA ARG A 186 8.51 -11.19 8.43
C ARG A 186 8.24 -10.30 7.23
N GLU A 187 8.32 -8.98 7.37
CA GLU A 187 7.89 -8.08 6.30
C GLU A 187 9.04 -7.30 5.65
N MET A 188 10.28 -7.69 5.89
CA MET A 188 11.48 -7.11 5.24
C MET A 188 11.54 -5.58 5.33
N ILE A 189 11.33 -5.05 6.53
CA ILE A 189 11.45 -3.62 6.80
C ILE A 189 12.93 -3.26 6.95
N VAL A 190 13.43 -2.38 6.09
CA VAL A 190 14.81 -1.91 6.08
C VAL A 190 14.89 -0.43 6.47
N THR A 191 13.87 0.35 6.10
CA THR A 191 13.77 1.78 6.40
C THR A 191 12.47 2.09 7.11
N LEU A 192 12.40 3.23 7.80
CA LEU A 192 11.15 3.68 8.41
C LEU A 192 10.07 3.98 7.36
N GLU A 193 10.47 4.35 6.14
CA GLU A 193 9.55 4.50 5.01
C GLU A 193 8.89 3.18 4.63
N ASP A 194 9.62 2.05 4.67
CA ASP A 194 9.03 0.73 4.39
C ASP A 194 7.90 0.44 5.36
N PHE A 195 8.12 0.69 6.65
CA PHE A 195 7.11 0.53 7.67
C PHE A 195 5.91 1.46 7.45
N LEU A 196 6.16 2.76 7.39
CA LEU A 196 5.11 3.77 7.39
C LEU A 196 4.26 3.79 6.12
N ARG A 197 4.86 3.54 4.94
CA ARG A 197 4.17 3.64 3.65
C ARG A 197 3.78 2.31 3.04
N ARG A 198 4.57 1.27 3.25
CA ARG A 198 4.40 0.00 2.53
C ARG A 198 3.72 -1.05 3.40
N ARG A 199 4.00 -1.08 4.71
CA ARG A 199 3.46 -2.09 5.61
C ARG A 199 2.26 -1.59 6.41
N SER A 200 2.45 -0.62 7.29
CA SER A 200 1.36 -0.07 8.10
C SER A 200 0.44 0.89 7.37
N LYS A 201 0.96 1.58 6.33
CA LYS A 201 0.28 2.68 5.62
C LYS A 201 -0.04 3.90 6.50
N LEU A 202 0.51 3.99 7.70
CA LEU A 202 0.27 5.10 8.63
C LEU A 202 0.56 6.46 8.00
N ALA A 203 1.64 6.58 7.20
CA ALA A 203 1.96 7.81 6.47
C ALA A 203 0.94 8.22 5.39
N LEU A 204 -0.08 7.42 5.13
CA LEU A 204 -1.15 7.76 4.20
C LEU A 204 -2.40 8.32 4.88
N VAL A 205 -2.50 8.16 6.21
CA VAL A 205 -3.70 8.52 7.00
C VAL A 205 -3.38 9.43 8.19
N VAL A 206 -2.10 9.59 8.55
CA VAL A 206 -1.65 10.45 9.64
C VAL A 206 -0.71 11.52 9.10
N HIS A 207 -0.88 12.76 9.52
CA HIS A 207 -0.03 13.87 9.10
C HIS A 207 1.43 13.67 9.53
N HIS A 208 2.37 14.08 8.68
CA HIS A 208 3.80 13.92 8.92
C HIS A 208 4.28 14.49 10.26
N GLU A 209 3.79 15.66 10.67
CA GLU A 209 4.16 16.28 11.93
C GLU A 209 3.60 15.51 13.15
N GLU A 210 2.43 14.91 13.00
CA GLU A 210 1.82 14.06 14.03
C GLU A 210 2.60 12.75 14.17
N LEU A 211 2.97 12.12 13.06
CA LEU A 211 3.89 10.97 13.07
C LEU A 211 5.20 11.29 13.78
N LYS A 212 5.82 12.43 13.46
CA LYS A 212 7.09 12.86 14.04
C LYS A 212 7.00 13.08 15.57
N ASN A 213 5.85 13.48 16.05
CA ASN A 213 5.62 13.73 17.49
C ASN A 213 5.08 12.50 18.25
N SER A 214 4.72 11.43 17.55
CA SER A 214 4.16 10.22 18.15
C SER A 214 5.20 9.45 18.96
N GLN A 215 4.91 9.22 20.26
CA GLN A 215 5.76 8.37 21.10
C GLN A 215 5.67 6.91 20.64
N GLY A 216 4.46 6.42 20.30
CA GLY A 216 4.28 5.05 19.81
C GLY A 216 5.11 4.76 18.55
N LEU A 217 5.29 5.75 17.64
CA LEU A 217 6.14 5.58 16.49
C LEU A 217 7.64 5.57 16.85
N LYS A 218 8.06 6.34 17.85
CA LYS A 218 9.45 6.29 18.34
C LYS A 218 9.77 4.93 18.94
N ASP A 219 8.88 4.41 19.78
CA ASP A 219 9.01 3.08 20.37
C ASP A 219 9.02 1.99 19.27
N ALA A 220 8.18 2.14 18.25
CA ALA A 220 8.17 1.26 17.09
C ALA A 220 9.51 1.28 16.33
N CYS A 221 10.09 2.45 16.14
CA CYS A 221 11.38 2.60 15.46
C CYS A 221 12.50 1.88 16.24
N GLU A 222 12.50 1.97 17.57
CA GLU A 222 13.44 1.24 18.42
C GLU A 222 13.27 -0.28 18.33
N ILE A 223 12.03 -0.78 18.30
CA ILE A 223 11.73 -2.21 18.13
C ILE A 223 12.15 -2.72 16.75
N LEU A 224 11.91 -1.93 15.69
CA LEU A 224 12.23 -2.30 14.32
C LEU A 224 13.72 -2.32 14.03
N PHE A 225 14.47 -1.35 14.54
CA PHE A 225 15.83 -1.07 14.11
C PHE A 225 16.86 -1.13 15.25
N GLY A 226 16.46 -1.22 16.51
CA GLY A 226 17.36 -1.31 17.65
C GLY A 226 18.35 -0.14 17.70
N LYS A 227 19.63 -0.45 17.68
CA LYS A 227 20.72 0.55 17.73
C LYS A 227 20.72 1.53 16.54
N ASP A 228 20.15 1.13 15.41
CA ASP A 228 20.12 1.91 14.18
C ASP A 228 18.87 2.84 14.12
N ALA A 229 17.99 2.77 15.13
CA ALA A 229 16.75 3.56 15.18
C ALA A 229 16.96 5.08 15.04
N PRO A 230 17.94 5.71 15.69
CA PRO A 230 18.18 7.15 15.52
C PRO A 230 18.54 7.53 14.09
N GLU A 231 19.35 6.69 13.41
CA GLU A 231 19.71 6.92 12.01
C GLU A 231 18.50 6.78 11.09
N ARG A 232 17.68 5.75 11.28
CA ARG A 232 16.45 5.52 10.49
C ARG A 232 15.39 6.58 10.72
N TRP A 233 15.34 7.12 11.92
CA TRP A 233 14.47 8.24 12.25
C TRP A 233 14.89 9.51 11.52
N GLU A 234 16.19 9.84 11.59
CA GLU A 234 16.75 11.02 10.91
C GLU A 234 16.66 10.92 9.39
N GLU A 235 16.88 9.72 8.82
CA GLU A 235 16.70 9.45 7.39
C GLU A 235 15.27 9.80 6.93
N TYR A 236 14.25 9.53 7.75
CA TYR A 236 12.85 9.76 7.38
C TYR A 236 12.36 11.17 7.73
N PHE A 237 12.71 11.69 8.90
CA PHE A 237 12.20 12.95 9.45
C PHE A 237 13.19 14.11 9.40
N GLY A 238 14.45 13.87 9.07
CA GLY A 238 15.49 14.87 9.02
C GLY A 238 15.36 15.87 7.86
N GLU A 239 16.11 16.93 7.92
CA GLU A 239 16.08 18.01 6.91
C GLU A 239 16.53 17.55 5.51
N ASN A 240 17.34 16.49 5.42
CA ASN A 240 17.80 15.90 4.17
C ASN A 240 16.91 14.76 3.69
N SER A 241 15.77 14.54 4.31
CA SER A 241 14.86 13.49 3.89
C SER A 241 14.20 13.82 2.54
N PHE A 242 13.88 12.80 1.76
CA PHE A 242 13.14 12.94 0.51
C PHE A 242 11.82 13.74 0.67
N PHE A 243 11.17 13.62 1.82
CA PHE A 243 9.96 14.36 2.16
C PHE A 243 10.22 15.84 2.43
N TYR A 244 11.36 16.17 3.02
CA TYR A 244 11.77 17.56 3.22
C TYR A 244 12.05 18.25 1.90
N GLU A 245 12.70 17.58 0.95
CA GLU A 245 12.91 18.09 -0.41
C GLU A 245 11.60 18.36 -1.15
N ILE A 246 10.61 17.48 -1.03
CA ILE A 246 9.28 17.70 -1.62
C ILE A 246 8.61 18.92 -0.99
N LYS A 247 8.66 19.07 0.33
CA LYS A 247 8.06 20.19 1.08
C LYS A 247 8.72 21.53 0.70
N MET A 248 10.04 21.56 0.55
CA MET A 248 10.80 22.77 0.17
C MET A 248 10.62 23.14 -1.30
N ASN A 249 10.55 22.17 -2.20
CA ASN A 249 10.26 22.41 -3.61
C ASN A 249 8.83 22.93 -3.83
N ASN A 250 7.86 22.51 -3.02
CA ASN A 250 6.51 23.04 -3.05
C ASN A 250 6.41 24.49 -2.51
N LYS A 251 7.31 24.90 -1.59
CA LYS A 251 7.41 26.28 -1.10
C LYS A 251 8.13 27.23 -2.05
N LYS A 252 8.99 26.73 -2.96
CA LYS A 252 9.78 27.52 -3.90
C LYS A 252 9.05 27.96 -5.18
N PHE A 253 7.77 27.59 -5.34
CA PHE A 253 6.92 28.14 -6.39
C PHE A 253 5.82 29.01 -5.77
N PRO A 254 6.12 30.28 -5.39
CA PRO A 254 5.08 31.23 -5.05
C PRO A 254 4.25 31.51 -6.31
N GLN A 255 2.95 31.63 -6.10
CA GLN A 255 1.98 32.07 -7.11
C GLN A 255 2.41 33.46 -7.67
N ASN A 256 3.11 33.48 -8.77
CA ASN A 256 3.30 34.68 -9.56
C ASN A 256 3.14 34.33 -11.03
N GLN A 257 1.89 34.45 -11.48
CA GLN A 257 1.54 34.93 -12.81
C GLN A 257 -0.01 34.96 -12.95
N LYS A 258 -0.62 35.90 -12.21
CA LYS A 258 -1.82 36.57 -12.73
C LYS A 258 -1.40 37.98 -12.95
N ASN A 259 -1.11 38.31 -14.20
CA ASN A 259 -1.28 39.60 -14.84
C ASN A 259 -0.54 39.58 -16.18
N ASN A 260 -1.29 39.38 -17.21
CA ASN A 260 -1.21 40.10 -18.49
C ASN A 260 -2.02 39.32 -19.53
N ALA A 261 -3.27 39.68 -19.60
CA ALA A 261 -4.05 39.49 -20.81
C ALA A 261 -4.53 40.87 -21.22
N VAL A 262 -4.08 41.30 -22.37
CA VAL A 262 -4.80 42.20 -23.25
C VAL A 262 -5.42 41.35 -24.34
#